data_f2db1c1af63f59824450d809dbb3fb13
#
_entry.id   f2db1c1af63f59824450d809dbb3fb13
#
_cell.length_a   1.000
_cell.length_b   1.000
_cell.length_c   1.000
_cell.angle_alpha   90.00
_cell.angle_beta   90.00
_cell.angle_gamma   90.00
#
_symmetry.space_group_name_H-M   'P 1'
#
loop_
_entity.id
_entity.type
_entity.pdbx_description
1 polymer ?
#
loop_
_entity_poly.entity_id
_entity_poly.type
_entity_poly.pdbx_seq_one_letter_code
_entity_poly.pdbx_strand_id
1 'polypeptide(L)' 'LSKAKVLEEINELIEAVENDTNKIHEAADVFYHLIMYLEGNDINIEEVAKELENRKKI' A
#
# COMPACT_ATOMS: atom_id res chain seq x y z
N LEU A 1 -3.47 11.52 -6.94
CA LEU A 1 -2.20 10.91 -6.62
C LEU A 1 -1.68 10.12 -7.79
N SER A 2 -0.42 10.27 -8.09
CA SER A 2 0.18 9.66 -9.25
C SER A 2 0.76 8.29 -8.90
N LYS A 3 0.88 7.48 -9.94
CA LYS A 3 1.52 6.18 -9.85
C LYS A 3 2.97 6.31 -9.35
N ALA A 4 3.65 7.39 -9.75
CA ALA A 4 5.03 7.62 -9.33
C ALA A 4 5.13 7.79 -7.81
N LYS A 5 4.13 8.42 -7.19
CA LYS A 5 4.13 8.60 -5.74
C LYS A 5 3.99 7.26 -5.01
N VAL A 6 3.14 6.38 -5.52
CA VAL A 6 2.99 5.04 -4.94
C VAL A 6 4.32 4.30 -4.99
N LEU A 7 5.00 4.34 -6.13
CA LEU A 7 6.28 3.65 -6.28
C LEU A 7 7.34 4.24 -5.36
N GLU A 8 7.34 5.57 -5.21
CA GLU A 8 8.27 6.23 -4.31
C GLU A 8 8.09 5.76 -2.87
N GLU A 9 6.84 5.68 -2.41
CA GLU A 9 6.55 5.27 -1.04
C GLU A 9 6.94 3.81 -0.79
N ILE A 10 6.73 2.95 -1.79
CA ILE A 10 7.15 1.55 -1.68
C ILE A 10 8.66 1.45 -1.53
N ASN A 11 9.41 2.22 -2.31
CA ASN A 11 10.87 2.23 -2.21
C ASN A 11 11.33 2.73 -0.85
N GLU A 12 10.67 3.73 -0.30
CA GLU A 12 11.00 4.25 1.03
C GLU A 12 10.75 3.20 2.11
N LEU A 13 9.67 2.43 1.96
CA LEU A 13 9.41 1.34 2.91
C LEU A 13 10.51 0.28 2.84
N ILE A 14 10.91 -0.09 1.63
CA ILE A 14 11.97 -1.09 1.45
C ILE A 14 13.25 -0.62 2.13
N GLU A 15 13.63 0.64 1.91
CA GLU A 15 14.81 1.21 2.56
C GLU A 15 14.70 1.20 4.08
N ALA A 16 13.50 1.54 4.58
CA ALA A 16 13.27 1.56 6.02
C ALA A 16 13.45 0.17 6.64
N VAL A 17 12.97 -0.85 5.94
CA VAL A 17 13.13 -2.23 6.40
C VAL A 17 14.60 -2.63 6.39
N GLU A 18 15.33 -2.29 5.33
CA GLU A 18 16.73 -2.64 5.21
C GLU A 18 17.59 -1.94 6.25
N ASN A 19 17.23 -0.70 6.60
CA ASN A 19 17.97 0.09 7.57
C ASN A 19 17.41 0.01 8.99
N ASP A 20 16.32 -0.72 9.16
CA ASP A 20 15.66 -0.90 10.47
C ASP A 20 15.28 0.45 11.09
N THR A 21 14.67 1.33 10.28
CA THR A 21 14.24 2.66 10.72
C THR A 21 12.82 2.94 10.26
N ASN A 22 12.02 3.58 11.10
CA ASN A 22 10.69 4.14 10.75
C ASN A 22 9.81 3.21 9.91
N LYS A 23 9.90 1.91 10.11
CA LYS A 23 9.18 0.94 9.28
C LYS A 23 7.67 1.09 9.36
N ILE A 24 7.16 1.33 10.55
CA ILE A 24 5.72 1.48 10.76
C ILE A 24 5.23 2.73 10.03
N HIS A 25 5.96 3.83 10.17
CA HIS A 25 5.60 5.09 9.51
C HIS A 25 5.58 4.91 7.98
N GLU A 26 6.62 4.28 7.44
CA GLU A 26 6.70 4.11 5.99
C GLU A 26 5.66 3.13 5.48
N ALA A 27 5.35 2.10 6.26
CA ALA A 27 4.28 1.17 5.88
C ALA A 27 2.93 1.89 5.84
N ALA A 28 2.67 2.76 6.80
CA ALA A 28 1.43 3.54 6.83
C ALA A 28 1.34 4.46 5.62
N ASP A 29 2.46 5.08 5.23
CA ASP A 29 2.51 5.94 4.05
C ASP A 29 2.19 5.16 2.78
N VAL A 30 2.73 3.95 2.65
CA VAL A 30 2.43 3.10 1.49
C VAL A 30 0.94 2.79 1.44
N PHE A 31 0.36 2.38 2.56
CA PHE A 31 -1.07 2.06 2.60
C PHE A 31 -1.92 3.27 2.24
N TYR A 32 -1.57 4.44 2.78
CA TYR A 32 -2.32 5.65 2.51
C TYR A 32 -2.31 5.99 1.02
N HIS A 33 -1.12 6.03 0.43
CA HIS A 33 -1.01 6.41 -0.99
C HIS A 33 -1.60 5.35 -1.91
N LEU A 34 -1.47 4.08 -1.52
CA LEU A 34 -2.07 3.01 -2.30
C LEU A 34 -3.59 3.11 -2.30
N ILE A 35 -4.19 3.33 -1.13
CA ILE A 35 -5.64 3.48 -1.02
C ILE A 35 -6.13 4.66 -1.86
N MET A 36 -5.43 5.79 -1.79
CA MET A 36 -5.79 6.96 -2.59
C MET A 36 -5.69 6.67 -4.08
N TYR A 37 -4.67 5.93 -4.47
CA TYR A 37 -4.49 5.55 -5.87
C TYR A 37 -5.62 4.64 -6.35
N LEU A 38 -6.01 3.68 -5.53
CA LEU A 38 -7.11 2.77 -5.88
C LEU A 38 -8.41 3.54 -6.01
N GLU A 39 -8.72 4.40 -5.06
CA GLU A 39 -9.96 5.19 -5.11
C GLU A 39 -9.99 6.12 -6.30
N GLY A 40 -8.85 6.69 -6.65
CA GLY A 40 -8.74 7.57 -7.82
C GLY A 40 -8.93 6.84 -9.13
N ASN A 41 -8.84 5.52 -9.12
CA ASN A 41 -9.03 4.68 -10.30
C ASN A 41 -10.31 3.84 -10.21
N ASP A 42 -11.24 4.24 -9.36
CA ASP A 42 -12.54 3.59 -9.20
C ASP A 42 -12.43 2.12 -8.75
N ILE A 43 -11.38 1.80 -8.01
CA ILE A 43 -11.23 0.46 -7.45
C ILE A 43 -11.75 0.49 -6.02
N ASN A 44 -12.77 -0.31 -5.76
CA ASN A 44 -13.42 -0.36 -4.45
C ASN A 44 -12.59 -1.13 -3.44
N ILE A 45 -12.24 -0.47 -2.35
CA ILE A 45 -11.38 -1.07 -1.32
C ILE A 45 -12.04 -2.31 -0.70
N GLU A 46 -13.36 -2.27 -0.53
CA GLU A 46 -14.07 -3.42 0.03
C GLU A 46 -13.97 -4.66 -0.86
N GLU A 47 -13.96 -4.46 -2.17
CA GLU A 47 -13.82 -5.59 -3.10
C GLU A 47 -12.41 -6.17 -3.04
N VAL A 48 -11.41 -5.31 -2.88
CA VAL A 48 -10.04 -5.76 -2.70
C VAL A 48 -9.92 -6.58 -1.40
N ALA A 49 -10.54 -6.08 -0.34
CA ALA A 49 -10.52 -6.78 0.95
C ALA A 49 -11.20 -8.15 0.85
N LYS A 50 -12.31 -8.22 0.10
CA LYS A 50 -13.00 -9.49 -0.12
C LYS A 50 -12.13 -10.49 -0.86
N GLU A 51 -11.40 -10.02 -1.85
CA GLU A 51 -10.50 -10.88 -2.61
C GLU A 51 -9.39 -11.43 -1.70
N LEU A 52 -8.85 -10.60 -0.83
CA LEU A 52 -7.84 -11.04 0.13
C LEU A 52 -8.41 -12.07 1.09
N GLU A 53 -9.64 -11.86 1.53
CA GLU A 53 -10.33 -12.81 2.40
C GLU A 53 -10.48 -14.14 1.73
N ASN A 54 -10.87 -14.16 0.46
CA ASN A 54 -11.02 -15.41 -0.31
C ASN A 54 -9.70 -16.15 -0.44
N ARG A 55 -8.59 -15.42 -0.56
CA ARG A 55 -7.28 -16.03 -0.70
C ARG A 55 -6.77 -16.67 0.58
N LYS A 56 -7.32 -16.25 1.72
CA LYS A 56 -6.97 -16.83 3.00
C LYS A 56 -7.57 -18.23 3.21
N LYS A 57 -8.60 -18.53 2.48
CA LYS A 57 -9.27 -19.84 2.60
C LYS A 57 -8.47 -20.87 1.83
N ILE A 58 -7.86 -21.73 2.55
CA ILE A 58 -7.08 -22.81 1.96
C ILE A 58 -7.85 -24.08 2.03
#